data_9351c7fdaf7aa20a54cd00b74a76e641
#
_entry.id   9351c7fdaf7aa20a54cd00b74a76e641
#
_cell.length_a   1.000
_cell.length_b   1.000
_cell.length_c   1.000
_cell.angle_alpha   90.00
_cell.angle_beta   90.00
_cell.angle_gamma   90.00
#
_symmetry.space_group_name_H-M   'P 1'
#
loop_
_entity.id
_entity.type
_entity.pdbx_description
1 polymer ?
#
loop_
_entity_poly.entity_id
_entity_poly.type
_entity_poly.pdbx_seq_one_letter_code
_entity_poly.pdbx_strand_id
1 'polypeptide(L)'
;MEIYFGSFIAEHLYPLLEAGTWPFLLKFMPFVLFFELPLSLLVVMGVIKYSVARNAEGERRPYFPPVSCIITCYSEGKDIQQTIRSLAEQIYPGKIEILAMIDGAAKNVGTYDAAMQMLEYVSAFENKKLIVVPKWQRGGRVSSLNTGLNFSCGEIIMALDGDTSFDNNMVERVTRHFEDPGVSAVAGCLRVKNSEESLVAALQAIEYFVSIQSSKTGLSSFGMVNNI
;
A
#
# COMPACT_ATOMS: atom_id res chain seq x y z
N MET A 1 -16.41 6.38 -24.73
CA MET A 1 -16.54 5.40 -23.63
C MET A 1 -17.92 5.49 -22.96
N GLU A 2 -18.46 6.66 -22.69
CA GLU A 2 -19.81 6.86 -22.10
C GLU A 2 -20.97 6.30 -22.96
N ILE A 3 -20.89 6.41 -24.28
CA ILE A 3 -21.95 5.94 -25.21
C ILE A 3 -22.08 4.40 -25.15
N TYR A 4 -20.97 3.66 -25.05
CA TYR A 4 -20.99 2.19 -24.94
C TYR A 4 -21.51 1.69 -23.59
N PHE A 5 -21.25 2.43 -22.50
CA PHE A 5 -21.75 2.04 -21.17
C PHE A 5 -23.26 2.27 -21.06
N GLY A 6 -23.78 3.36 -21.64
CA GLY A 6 -25.22 3.63 -21.69
C GLY A 6 -26.00 2.60 -22.51
N SER A 7 -25.49 2.16 -23.65
CA SER A 7 -26.12 1.12 -24.47
C SER A 7 -26.09 -0.24 -23.81
N PHE A 8 -24.99 -0.61 -23.14
CA PHE A 8 -24.88 -1.86 -22.38
C PHE A 8 -25.90 -1.94 -21.24
N ILE A 9 -26.10 -0.85 -20.50
CA ILE A 9 -27.10 -0.76 -19.44
C ILE A 9 -28.51 -0.92 -20.04
N ALA A 10 -28.79 -0.18 -21.12
CA ALA A 10 -30.11 -0.22 -21.75
C ALA A 10 -30.46 -1.60 -22.33
N GLU A 11 -29.51 -2.27 -22.97
CA GLU A 11 -29.74 -3.55 -23.63
C GLU A 11 -29.72 -4.76 -22.69
N HIS A 12 -28.95 -4.69 -21.58
CA HIS A 12 -28.69 -5.87 -20.77
C HIS A 12 -29.20 -5.74 -19.33
N LEU A 13 -29.14 -4.57 -18.74
CA LEU A 13 -29.53 -4.36 -17.35
C LEU A 13 -31.01 -3.97 -17.20
N TYR A 14 -31.51 -3.07 -18.06
CA TYR A 14 -32.93 -2.66 -18.01
C TYR A 14 -33.92 -3.81 -18.19
N PRO A 15 -33.76 -4.69 -19.18
CA PRO A 15 -34.68 -5.83 -19.35
C PRO A 15 -34.62 -6.82 -18.16
N LEU A 16 -33.48 -6.91 -17.47
CA LEU A 16 -33.32 -7.75 -16.28
C LEU A 16 -34.03 -7.17 -15.06
N LEU A 17 -34.02 -5.84 -14.93
CA LEU A 17 -34.73 -5.14 -13.86
C LEU A 17 -36.26 -5.16 -14.08
N GLU A 18 -36.71 -5.03 -15.35
CA GLU A 18 -38.11 -5.09 -15.72
C GLU A 18 -38.71 -6.54 -15.60
N ALA A 19 -37.88 -7.55 -15.84
CA ALA A 19 -38.28 -8.96 -15.69
C ALA A 19 -38.57 -9.37 -14.23
N GLY A 20 -38.25 -8.52 -13.27
CA GLY A 20 -38.48 -8.72 -11.85
C GLY A 20 -37.29 -9.35 -11.12
N THR A 21 -37.37 -9.39 -9.80
CA THR A 21 -36.27 -9.75 -8.89
C THR A 21 -35.79 -11.21 -9.09
N TRP A 22 -36.68 -12.14 -9.36
CA TRP A 22 -36.34 -13.57 -9.49
C TRP A 22 -35.48 -13.90 -10.70
N PRO A 23 -35.79 -13.48 -11.95
CA PRO A 23 -34.92 -13.71 -13.11
C PRO A 23 -33.53 -13.05 -12.93
N PHE A 24 -33.47 -11.89 -12.33
CA PHE A 24 -32.20 -11.20 -12.01
C PHE A 24 -31.35 -12.04 -11.04
N LEU A 25 -31.93 -12.49 -9.93
CA LEU A 25 -31.23 -13.30 -8.94
C LEU A 25 -30.78 -14.63 -9.53
N LEU A 26 -31.65 -15.34 -10.27
CA LEU A 26 -31.33 -16.65 -10.88
C LEU A 26 -30.20 -16.55 -11.91
N LYS A 27 -30.07 -15.41 -12.62
CA LYS A 27 -28.99 -15.19 -13.59
C LYS A 27 -27.64 -15.01 -12.94
N PHE A 28 -27.57 -14.29 -11.82
CA PHE A 28 -26.32 -13.97 -11.13
C PHE A 28 -25.99 -14.91 -9.97
N MET A 29 -26.97 -15.61 -9.42
CA MET A 29 -26.80 -16.55 -8.31
C MET A 29 -25.75 -17.63 -8.58
N PRO A 30 -25.64 -18.26 -9.76
CA PRO A 30 -24.60 -19.25 -10.01
C PRO A 30 -23.20 -18.66 -9.86
N PHE A 31 -22.97 -17.42 -10.33
CA PHE A 31 -21.68 -16.73 -10.15
C PHE A 31 -21.38 -16.50 -8.66
N VAL A 32 -22.35 -15.98 -7.91
CA VAL A 32 -22.20 -15.75 -6.47
C VAL A 32 -21.92 -17.04 -5.72
N LEU A 33 -22.68 -18.13 -6.01
CA LEU A 33 -22.54 -19.40 -5.30
C LEU A 33 -21.24 -20.14 -5.63
N PHE A 34 -20.78 -20.09 -6.88
CA PHE A 34 -19.61 -20.87 -7.32
C PHE A 34 -18.29 -20.12 -7.28
N PHE A 35 -18.31 -18.79 -7.26
CA PHE A 35 -17.10 -17.99 -7.25
C PHE A 35 -16.99 -17.08 -6.03
N GLU A 36 -17.98 -16.20 -5.79
CA GLU A 36 -17.90 -15.20 -4.72
C GLU A 36 -17.98 -15.84 -3.32
N LEU A 37 -18.94 -16.73 -3.11
CA LEU A 37 -19.12 -17.37 -1.81
C LEU A 37 -17.94 -18.25 -1.40
N PRO A 38 -17.42 -19.16 -2.26
CA PRO A 38 -16.23 -19.96 -1.92
C PRO A 38 -14.99 -19.11 -1.65
N LEU A 39 -14.76 -18.06 -2.45
CA LEU A 39 -13.65 -17.15 -2.25
C LEU A 39 -13.78 -16.40 -0.92
N SER A 40 -14.97 -15.88 -0.61
CA SER A 40 -15.25 -15.19 0.64
C SER A 40 -15.06 -16.10 1.85
N LEU A 41 -15.54 -17.37 1.77
CA LEU A 41 -15.32 -18.35 2.82
C LEU A 41 -13.84 -18.69 3.00
N LEU A 42 -13.08 -18.83 1.92
CA LEU A 42 -11.64 -19.07 1.98
C LEU A 42 -10.93 -17.90 2.67
N VAL A 43 -11.27 -16.67 2.34
CA VAL A 43 -10.70 -15.47 2.98
C VAL A 43 -11.03 -15.44 4.47
N VAL A 44 -12.30 -15.68 4.85
CA VAL A 44 -12.71 -15.72 6.27
C VAL A 44 -11.97 -16.81 7.03
N MET A 45 -11.89 -18.02 6.48
CA MET A 45 -11.12 -19.12 7.09
C MET A 45 -9.66 -18.76 7.25
N GLY A 46 -9.07 -18.11 6.25
CA GLY A 46 -7.68 -17.64 6.30
C GLY A 46 -7.47 -16.58 7.38
N VAL A 47 -8.38 -15.61 7.53
CA VAL A 47 -8.32 -14.60 8.60
C VAL A 47 -8.41 -15.24 9.98
N ILE A 48 -9.31 -16.22 10.17
CA ILE A 48 -9.42 -16.98 11.42
C ILE A 48 -8.11 -17.73 11.70
N LYS A 49 -7.57 -18.46 10.71
CA LYS A 49 -6.30 -19.18 10.83
C LYS A 49 -5.16 -18.23 11.21
N TYR A 50 -5.06 -17.07 10.54
CA TYR A 50 -4.08 -16.04 10.85
C TYR A 50 -4.21 -15.54 12.29
N SER A 51 -5.42 -15.24 12.74
CA SER A 51 -5.69 -14.74 14.10
C SER A 51 -5.31 -15.77 15.17
N VAL A 52 -5.60 -17.05 14.95
CA VAL A 52 -5.22 -18.14 15.86
C VAL A 52 -3.70 -18.31 15.89
N ALA A 53 -3.05 -18.34 14.72
CA ALA A 53 -1.60 -18.46 14.63
C ALA A 53 -0.89 -17.28 15.33
N ARG A 54 -1.34 -16.05 15.09
CA ARG A 54 -0.79 -14.86 15.71
C ARG A 54 -0.88 -14.87 17.24
N ASN A 55 -2.00 -15.36 17.80
CA ASN A 55 -2.17 -15.47 19.24
C ASN A 55 -1.31 -16.57 19.86
N ALA A 56 -0.89 -17.55 19.07
CA ALA A 56 0.01 -18.63 19.48
C ALA A 56 1.50 -18.27 19.33
N GLU A 57 1.83 -17.23 18.55
CA GLU A 57 3.20 -16.74 18.43
C GLU A 57 3.65 -16.09 19.74
N GLY A 58 4.75 -16.58 20.32
CA GLY A 58 5.43 -15.97 21.46
C GLY A 58 6.08 -14.62 21.10
N GLU A 59 6.71 -13.97 22.08
CA GLU A 59 7.50 -12.76 21.83
C GLU A 59 8.59 -13.05 20.81
N ARG A 60 8.52 -12.38 19.66
CA ARG A 60 9.56 -12.46 18.62
C ARG A 60 10.80 -11.70 19.06
N ARG A 61 11.97 -12.15 18.64
CA ARG A 61 13.24 -11.47 18.92
C ARG A 61 13.28 -10.10 18.27
N PRO A 62 13.96 -9.13 18.90
CA PRO A 62 14.20 -7.83 18.27
C PRO A 62 15.04 -8.01 17.00
N TYR A 63 14.53 -7.56 15.85
CA TYR A 63 15.22 -7.62 14.58
C TYR A 63 15.13 -6.24 13.90
N PHE A 64 16.27 -5.53 13.85
CA PHE A 64 16.34 -4.14 13.40
C PHE A 64 17.41 -3.94 12.31
N PRO A 65 17.29 -4.59 11.15
CA PRO A 65 18.21 -4.41 10.04
C PRO A 65 18.15 -2.98 9.47
N PRO A 66 19.22 -2.52 8.78
CA PRO A 66 19.13 -1.25 8.05
C PRO A 66 18.10 -1.33 6.93
N VAL A 67 17.29 -0.28 6.79
CA VAL A 67 16.18 -0.19 5.84
C VAL A 67 16.37 0.96 4.87
N SER A 68 16.15 0.75 3.57
CA SER A 68 16.03 1.81 2.57
C SER A 68 14.58 1.99 2.13
N CYS A 69 14.00 3.14 2.40
CA CYS A 69 12.67 3.55 2.01
C CYS A 69 12.74 4.33 0.69
N ILE A 70 12.38 3.73 -0.42
CA ILE A 70 12.36 4.37 -1.74
C ILE A 70 10.98 4.99 -1.96
N ILE A 71 10.91 6.32 -1.98
CA ILE A 71 9.69 7.08 -2.23
C ILE A 71 9.66 7.48 -3.71
N THR A 72 8.66 7.03 -4.44
CA THR A 72 8.45 7.44 -5.84
C THR A 72 7.57 8.68 -5.89
N CYS A 73 8.08 9.78 -6.45
CA CYS A 73 7.44 11.09 -6.43
C CYS A 73 7.25 11.66 -7.83
N TYR A 74 6.00 12.05 -8.14
CA TYR A 74 5.67 12.78 -9.36
C TYR A 74 4.47 13.68 -9.12
N SER A 75 4.70 14.99 -9.00
CA SER A 75 3.65 16.01 -8.85
C SER A 75 2.93 16.06 -7.48
N GLU A 76 3.51 15.49 -6.42
CA GLU A 76 2.95 15.52 -5.05
C GLU A 76 3.08 16.91 -4.40
N GLY A 77 3.93 17.78 -4.93
CA GLY A 77 4.14 19.12 -4.36
C GLY A 77 4.58 19.06 -2.90
N LYS A 78 3.80 19.67 -1.99
CA LYS A 78 4.10 19.72 -0.55
C LYS A 78 3.74 18.43 0.20
N ASP A 79 2.94 17.55 -0.36
CA ASP A 79 2.47 16.34 0.34
C ASP A 79 3.63 15.39 0.64
N ILE A 80 4.70 15.42 -0.18
CA ILE A 80 5.94 14.68 0.08
C ILE A 80 6.56 15.00 1.44
N GLN A 81 6.37 16.21 1.96
CA GLN A 81 6.91 16.59 3.27
C GLN A 81 6.28 15.77 4.39
N GLN A 82 4.98 15.47 4.29
CA GLN A 82 4.29 14.62 5.27
C GLN A 82 4.79 13.19 5.20
N THR A 83 5.02 12.67 3.99
CA THR A 83 5.59 11.34 3.77
C THR A 83 6.97 11.22 4.38
N ILE A 84 7.88 12.16 4.08
CA ILE A 84 9.24 12.19 4.65
C ILE A 84 9.20 12.33 6.17
N ARG A 85 8.34 13.21 6.71
CA ARG A 85 8.17 13.37 8.14
C ARG A 85 7.76 12.09 8.84
N SER A 86 6.74 11.40 8.33
CA SER A 86 6.25 10.15 8.91
C SER A 86 7.30 9.02 8.89
N LEU A 87 8.27 9.06 7.96
CA LEU A 87 9.41 8.15 7.92
C LEU A 87 10.53 8.58 8.87
N ALA A 88 10.78 9.88 9.02
CA ALA A 88 11.77 10.40 9.98
C ALA A 88 11.34 10.12 11.43
N GLU A 89 10.04 10.22 11.71
CA GLU A 89 9.44 10.00 13.04
C GLU A 89 9.22 8.51 13.38
N GLN A 90 9.68 7.57 12.54
CA GLN A 90 9.55 6.14 12.84
C GLN A 90 10.27 5.76 14.13
N ILE A 91 9.55 5.08 15.02
CA ILE A 91 10.10 4.45 16.23
C ILE A 91 10.81 3.17 15.82
N TYR A 92 12.06 3.32 15.41
CA TYR A 92 12.88 2.21 14.89
C TYR A 92 14.33 2.40 15.29
N PRO A 93 14.93 1.44 16.06
CA PRO A 93 16.31 1.55 16.53
C PRO A 93 17.35 1.41 15.42
N GLY A 94 17.02 0.70 14.34
CA GLY A 94 17.90 0.50 13.19
C GLY A 94 18.04 1.76 12.33
N LYS A 95 18.93 1.71 11.35
CA LYS A 95 19.11 2.81 10.40
C LYS A 95 17.99 2.82 9.36
N ILE A 96 17.46 4.00 9.07
CA ILE A 96 16.53 4.22 7.96
C ILE A 96 17.15 5.21 6.97
N GLU A 97 17.29 4.78 5.74
CA GLU A 97 17.64 5.61 4.60
C GLU A 97 16.36 5.94 3.82
N ILE A 98 16.07 7.22 3.64
CA ILE A 98 14.91 7.73 2.92
C ILE A 98 15.39 8.24 1.58
N LEU A 99 14.99 7.58 0.50
CA LEU A 99 15.38 7.89 -0.88
C LEU A 99 14.19 8.53 -1.61
N ALA A 100 14.14 9.86 -1.69
CA ALA A 100 13.09 10.58 -2.40
C ALA A 100 13.45 10.70 -3.89
N MET A 101 12.82 9.87 -4.72
CA MET A 101 13.05 9.80 -6.16
C MET A 101 12.11 10.75 -6.90
N ILE A 102 12.58 11.94 -7.27
CA ILE A 102 11.75 12.97 -7.94
C ILE A 102 11.76 12.72 -9.44
N ASP A 103 10.71 12.06 -9.96
CA ASP A 103 10.59 11.72 -11.38
C ASP A 103 10.21 12.94 -12.21
N GLY A 104 10.96 13.20 -13.28
CA GLY A 104 10.77 14.39 -14.12
C GLY A 104 11.03 15.70 -13.39
N ALA A 105 12.07 15.81 -12.59
CA ALA A 105 12.40 16.96 -11.74
C ALA A 105 12.42 18.30 -12.49
N ALA A 106 12.77 18.31 -13.78
CA ALA A 106 12.73 19.51 -14.62
C ALA A 106 11.33 20.16 -14.72
N LYS A 107 10.26 19.36 -14.61
CA LYS A 107 8.86 19.81 -14.63
C LYS A 107 8.19 19.73 -13.26
N ASN A 108 8.90 19.25 -12.27
CA ASN A 108 8.40 18.89 -10.93
C ASN A 108 9.21 19.59 -9.82
N VAL A 109 9.62 20.82 -10.09
CA VAL A 109 10.47 21.64 -9.21
C VAL A 109 9.83 21.82 -7.83
N GLY A 110 8.50 22.01 -7.77
CA GLY A 110 7.80 22.20 -6.50
C GLY A 110 7.91 21.00 -5.56
N THR A 111 7.87 19.76 -6.09
CA THR A 111 8.07 18.53 -5.30
C THR A 111 9.54 18.40 -4.89
N TYR A 112 10.48 18.73 -5.78
CA TYR A 112 11.91 18.71 -5.48
C TYR A 112 12.26 19.69 -4.34
N ASP A 113 11.83 20.95 -4.45
CA ASP A 113 12.08 21.97 -3.45
C ASP A 113 11.45 21.60 -2.09
N ALA A 114 10.23 21.07 -2.11
CA ALA A 114 9.56 20.60 -0.91
C ALA A 114 10.32 19.45 -0.22
N ALA A 115 10.86 18.51 -0.98
CA ALA A 115 11.69 17.43 -0.44
C ALA A 115 13.03 17.95 0.11
N MET A 116 13.69 18.90 -0.59
CA MET A 116 14.95 19.51 -0.14
C MET A 116 14.82 20.27 1.19
N GLN A 117 13.68 20.92 1.43
CA GLN A 117 13.40 21.59 2.70
C GLN A 117 13.37 20.64 3.90
N MET A 118 13.17 19.34 3.68
CA MET A 118 13.13 18.33 4.75
C MET A 118 14.52 17.82 5.17
N LEU A 119 15.59 18.17 4.47
CA LEU A 119 16.94 17.70 4.79
C LEU A 119 17.37 18.08 6.22
N GLU A 120 17.18 19.32 6.61
CA GLU A 120 17.51 19.81 7.96
C GLU A 120 16.67 19.09 9.02
N TYR A 121 15.37 18.94 8.78
CA TYR A 121 14.48 18.24 9.69
C TYR A 121 14.91 16.79 9.94
N VAL A 122 15.23 16.05 8.86
CA VAL A 122 15.65 14.64 8.98
C VAL A 122 17.02 14.51 9.61
N SER A 123 17.93 15.49 9.41
CA SER A 123 19.27 15.47 10.02
C SER A 123 19.26 15.56 11.55
N ALA A 124 18.15 15.98 12.17
CA ALA A 124 17.99 15.97 13.62
C ALA A 124 17.88 14.55 14.22
N PHE A 125 17.65 13.54 13.38
CA PHE A 125 17.52 12.14 13.81
C PHE A 125 18.81 11.38 13.46
N GLU A 126 19.59 10.94 14.45
CA GLU A 126 20.91 10.31 14.26
C GLU A 126 20.90 9.04 13.37
N ASN A 127 19.81 8.26 13.42
CA ASN A 127 19.68 7.00 12.70
C ASN A 127 18.84 7.12 11.41
N LYS A 128 18.55 8.36 10.96
CA LYS A 128 17.78 8.63 9.74
C LYS A 128 18.62 9.42 8.76
N LYS A 129 18.49 9.12 7.47
CA LYS A 129 19.19 9.84 6.41
C LYS A 129 18.24 10.07 5.24
N LEU A 130 18.11 11.33 4.80
CA LEU A 130 17.36 11.68 3.60
C LEU A 130 18.32 11.91 2.43
N ILE A 131 18.03 11.31 1.30
CA ILE A 131 18.70 11.54 0.01
C ILE A 131 17.62 11.90 -1.00
N VAL A 132 17.70 13.11 -1.56
CA VAL A 132 16.80 13.57 -2.61
C VAL A 132 17.48 13.40 -3.96
N VAL A 133 16.91 12.55 -4.83
CA VAL A 133 17.48 12.22 -6.14
C VAL A 133 16.61 12.81 -7.24
N PRO A 134 17.04 13.88 -7.91
CA PRO A 134 16.34 14.43 -9.05
C PRO A 134 16.57 13.57 -10.30
N LYS A 135 15.53 12.98 -10.85
CA LYS A 135 15.53 12.39 -12.17
C LYS A 135 15.02 13.45 -13.16
N TRP A 136 15.88 14.03 -13.94
CA TRP A 136 15.54 15.15 -14.84
C TRP A 136 14.51 14.77 -15.91
N GLN A 137 14.58 13.54 -16.42
CA GLN A 137 13.61 13.00 -17.36
C GLN A 137 12.60 12.10 -16.66
N ARG A 138 11.33 12.21 -17.06
CA ARG A 138 10.28 11.34 -16.56
C ARG A 138 10.48 9.91 -17.09
N GLY A 139 10.57 8.96 -16.18
CA GLY A 139 10.73 7.55 -16.49
C GLY A 139 9.64 6.66 -15.90
N GLY A 140 8.73 7.23 -15.09
CA GLY A 140 7.66 6.53 -14.40
C GLY A 140 8.12 5.77 -13.16
N ARG A 141 7.14 5.15 -12.47
CA ARG A 141 7.33 4.50 -11.16
C ARG A 141 8.42 3.42 -11.19
N VAL A 142 8.37 2.52 -12.16
CA VAL A 142 9.35 1.41 -12.28
C VAL A 142 10.78 1.93 -12.44
N SER A 143 10.97 2.93 -13.30
CA SER A 143 12.28 3.56 -13.49
C SER A 143 12.78 4.25 -12.23
N SER A 144 11.89 4.88 -11.46
CA SER A 144 12.22 5.52 -10.19
C SER A 144 12.60 4.51 -9.11
N LEU A 145 11.87 3.40 -9.00
CA LEU A 145 12.20 2.30 -8.09
C LEU A 145 13.56 1.68 -8.44
N ASN A 146 13.81 1.38 -9.71
CA ASN A 146 15.10 0.81 -10.14
C ASN A 146 16.28 1.77 -9.88
N THR A 147 16.06 3.07 -10.07
CA THR A 147 17.07 4.07 -9.72
C THR A 147 17.30 4.09 -8.21
N GLY A 148 16.22 4.13 -7.42
CA GLY A 148 16.31 4.09 -5.96
C GLY A 148 17.01 2.85 -5.43
N LEU A 149 16.76 1.69 -6.05
CA LEU A 149 17.45 0.44 -5.70
C LEU A 149 18.96 0.54 -5.87
N ASN A 150 19.45 1.21 -6.93
CA ASN A 150 20.89 1.42 -7.14
C ASN A 150 21.52 2.36 -6.10
N PHE A 151 20.75 3.22 -5.46
CA PHE A 151 21.21 4.10 -4.37
C PHE A 151 21.02 3.49 -2.98
N SER A 152 20.24 2.43 -2.85
CA SER A 152 19.90 1.83 -1.56
C SER A 152 21.07 1.06 -0.96
N CYS A 153 21.26 1.23 0.36
CA CYS A 153 22.28 0.52 1.15
C CYS A 153 21.65 -0.35 2.25
N GLY A 154 20.32 -0.33 2.40
CA GLY A 154 19.60 -1.13 3.40
C GLY A 154 19.51 -2.59 3.02
N GLU A 155 19.41 -3.45 4.02
CA GLU A 155 19.16 -4.88 3.85
C GLU A 155 17.72 -5.14 3.40
N ILE A 156 16.77 -4.33 3.91
CA ILE A 156 15.37 -4.38 3.51
C ILE A 156 15.05 -3.15 2.70
N ILE A 157 14.41 -3.36 1.54
CA ILE A 157 13.97 -2.29 0.65
C ILE A 157 12.45 -2.14 0.77
N MET A 158 12.00 -0.92 1.02
CA MET A 158 10.58 -0.56 1.03
C MET A 158 10.25 0.35 -0.15
N ALA A 159 9.29 -0.05 -0.99
CA ALA A 159 8.76 0.76 -2.08
C ALA A 159 7.53 1.51 -1.59
N LEU A 160 7.56 2.84 -1.59
CA LEU A 160 6.57 3.71 -0.98
C LEU A 160 6.11 4.79 -1.97
N ASP A 161 4.87 5.24 -1.84
CA ASP A 161 4.32 6.34 -2.63
C ASP A 161 4.53 7.69 -1.93
N GLY A 162 4.69 8.76 -2.72
CA GLY A 162 5.10 10.09 -2.25
C GLY A 162 4.01 10.91 -1.55
N ASP A 163 2.77 10.46 -1.55
CA ASP A 163 1.57 11.10 -0.98
C ASP A 163 0.99 10.33 0.22
N THR A 164 1.71 9.34 0.71
CA THR A 164 1.25 8.44 1.78
C THR A 164 1.91 8.79 3.12
N SER A 165 1.15 8.77 4.21
CA SER A 165 1.67 8.85 5.57
C SER A 165 1.67 7.49 6.25
N PHE A 166 2.62 7.26 7.13
CA PHE A 166 2.86 5.97 7.77
C PHE A 166 2.71 6.06 9.28
N ASP A 167 2.18 4.99 9.88
CA ASP A 167 2.17 4.84 11.34
C ASP A 167 3.62 4.80 11.88
N ASN A 168 3.87 5.42 13.03
CA ASN A 168 5.21 5.57 13.61
C ASN A 168 5.95 4.25 13.90
N ASN A 169 5.28 3.12 13.90
CA ASN A 169 5.85 1.78 14.11
C ASN A 169 5.77 0.88 12.86
N MET A 170 5.51 1.48 11.69
CA MET A 170 5.35 0.73 10.44
C MET A 170 6.63 -0.04 10.09
N VAL A 171 7.79 0.61 10.13
CA VAL A 171 9.07 -0.01 9.78
C VAL A 171 9.38 -1.19 10.71
N GLU A 172 9.21 -1.03 12.03
CA GLU A 172 9.40 -2.13 12.97
C GLU A 172 8.47 -3.31 12.71
N ARG A 173 7.18 -3.03 12.45
CA ARG A 173 6.20 -4.08 12.17
C ARG A 173 6.50 -4.86 10.90
N VAL A 174 7.01 -4.18 9.87
CA VAL A 174 7.36 -4.83 8.59
C VAL A 174 8.64 -5.64 8.74
N THR A 175 9.70 -5.06 9.31
CA THR A 175 11.01 -5.71 9.43
C THR A 175 10.97 -6.98 10.26
N ARG A 176 10.15 -7.02 11.29
CA ARG A 176 9.93 -8.19 12.16
C ARG A 176 9.59 -9.48 11.41
N HIS A 177 8.90 -9.37 10.28
CA HIS A 177 8.54 -10.54 9.48
C HIS A 177 9.74 -11.20 8.76
N PHE A 178 10.79 -10.42 8.49
CA PHE A 178 12.01 -10.89 7.84
C PHE A 178 13.00 -11.58 8.81
N GLU A 179 12.65 -11.69 10.11
CA GLU A 179 13.36 -12.59 11.02
C GLU A 179 13.28 -14.06 10.55
N ASP A 180 12.17 -14.41 9.89
CA ASP A 180 12.00 -15.70 9.22
C ASP A 180 12.68 -15.67 7.84
N PRO A 181 13.73 -16.46 7.60
CA PRO A 181 14.42 -16.52 6.30
C PRO A 181 13.53 -17.00 5.15
N GLY A 182 12.42 -17.63 5.45
CA GLY A 182 11.42 -18.05 4.44
C GLY A 182 10.58 -16.89 3.91
N VAL A 183 10.59 -15.73 4.57
CA VAL A 183 9.83 -14.55 4.15
C VAL A 183 10.66 -13.69 3.21
N SER A 184 10.30 -13.68 1.94
CA SER A 184 10.99 -12.90 0.89
C SER A 184 10.37 -11.52 0.66
N ALA A 185 9.10 -11.33 0.96
CA ALA A 185 8.41 -10.07 0.76
C ALA A 185 7.21 -9.90 1.73
N VAL A 186 6.93 -8.65 2.09
CA VAL A 186 5.81 -8.26 2.97
C VAL A 186 5.04 -7.14 2.31
N ALA A 187 3.72 -7.28 2.22
CA ALA A 187 2.84 -6.23 1.72
C ALA A 187 2.24 -5.41 2.87
N GLY A 188 2.27 -4.10 2.72
CA GLY A 188 1.60 -3.17 3.64
C GLY A 188 0.08 -3.18 3.47
N CYS A 189 -0.61 -2.60 4.45
CA CYS A 189 -2.05 -2.40 4.44
C CYS A 189 -2.38 -0.92 4.32
N LEU A 190 -3.16 -0.54 3.32
CA LEU A 190 -3.62 0.83 3.11
C LEU A 190 -4.89 1.10 3.92
N ARG A 191 -4.97 2.29 4.51
CA ARG A 191 -6.17 2.80 5.18
C ARG A 191 -6.56 4.15 4.61
N VAL A 192 -7.85 4.41 4.53
CA VAL A 192 -8.37 5.72 4.13
C VAL A 192 -8.24 6.68 5.31
N LYS A 193 -7.49 7.78 5.11
CA LYS A 193 -7.19 8.76 6.17
C LYS A 193 -8.42 9.58 6.58
N ASN A 194 -9.25 9.94 5.60
CA ASN A 194 -10.40 10.85 5.75
C ASN A 194 -11.75 10.11 5.74
N SER A 195 -11.81 8.91 6.30
CA SER A 195 -13.01 8.06 6.28
C SER A 195 -14.24 8.69 6.95
N GLU A 196 -14.05 9.68 7.83
CA GLU A 196 -15.12 10.37 8.56
C GLU A 196 -15.65 11.62 7.83
N GLU A 197 -15.00 12.08 6.75
CA GLU A 197 -15.37 13.32 6.07
C GLU A 197 -16.59 13.19 5.17
N SER A 198 -16.86 12.00 4.63
CA SER A 198 -17.99 11.77 3.74
C SER A 198 -18.46 10.32 3.71
N LEU A 199 -19.72 10.10 3.31
CA LEU A 199 -20.24 8.74 3.10
C LEU A 199 -19.42 7.95 2.07
N VAL A 200 -18.94 8.61 1.01
CA VAL A 200 -18.11 7.97 -0.03
C VAL A 200 -16.77 7.53 0.55
N ALA A 201 -16.12 8.38 1.37
CA ALA A 201 -14.87 8.04 2.04
C ALA A 201 -15.05 6.87 3.04
N ALA A 202 -16.18 6.84 3.77
CA ALA A 202 -16.52 5.73 4.65
C ALA A 202 -16.73 4.42 3.88
N LEU A 203 -17.45 4.45 2.76
CA LEU A 203 -17.64 3.28 1.89
C LEU A 203 -16.29 2.79 1.31
N GLN A 204 -15.40 3.70 0.91
CA GLN A 204 -14.06 3.38 0.45
C GLN A 204 -13.22 2.72 1.55
N ALA A 205 -13.35 3.19 2.80
CA ALA A 205 -12.66 2.58 3.93
C ALA A 205 -13.12 1.12 4.17
N ILE A 206 -14.43 0.85 4.04
CA ILE A 206 -14.98 -0.49 4.11
C ILE A 206 -14.47 -1.37 2.96
N GLU A 207 -14.47 -0.85 1.74
CA GLU A 207 -13.93 -1.54 0.57
C GLU A 207 -12.46 -1.92 0.77
N TYR A 208 -11.62 -0.99 1.23
CA TYR A 208 -10.20 -1.26 1.50
C TYR A 208 -9.99 -2.27 2.62
N PHE A 209 -10.82 -2.23 3.65
CA PHE A 209 -10.78 -3.23 4.72
C PHE A 209 -11.11 -4.63 4.19
N VAL A 210 -12.12 -4.78 3.37
CA VAL A 210 -12.55 -6.07 2.84
C VAL A 210 -11.60 -6.56 1.73
N SER A 211 -11.34 -5.72 0.73
CA SER A 211 -10.60 -6.12 -0.48
C SER A 211 -9.09 -6.19 -0.26
N ILE A 212 -8.52 -5.29 0.52
CA ILE A 212 -7.07 -5.22 0.73
C ILE A 212 -6.68 -5.93 2.02
N GLN A 213 -7.19 -5.48 3.17
CA GLN A 213 -6.74 -5.99 4.45
C GLN A 213 -7.18 -7.43 4.69
N SER A 214 -8.47 -7.73 4.58
CA SER A 214 -9.01 -9.07 4.87
C SER A 214 -8.53 -10.09 3.84
N SER A 215 -8.55 -9.74 2.54
CA SER A 215 -8.11 -10.65 1.48
C SER A 215 -6.62 -10.95 1.56
N LYS A 216 -5.75 -9.93 1.75
CA LYS A 216 -4.31 -10.16 1.91
C LYS A 216 -4.01 -11.00 3.15
N THR A 217 -4.62 -10.68 4.30
CA THR A 217 -4.44 -11.44 5.54
C THR A 217 -4.93 -12.88 5.39
N GLY A 218 -6.12 -13.07 4.80
CA GLY A 218 -6.69 -14.39 4.60
C GLY A 218 -5.85 -15.26 3.67
N LEU A 219 -5.49 -14.74 2.50
CA LEU A 219 -4.71 -15.46 1.50
C LEU A 219 -3.27 -15.74 1.95
N SER A 220 -2.65 -14.82 2.70
CA SER A 220 -1.29 -15.02 3.24
C SER A 220 -1.20 -16.26 4.14
N SER A 221 -2.28 -16.60 4.87
CA SER A 221 -2.35 -17.79 5.71
C SER A 221 -2.26 -19.12 4.92
N PHE A 222 -2.49 -19.04 3.61
CA PHE A 222 -2.34 -20.17 2.68
C PHE A 222 -1.10 -20.05 1.79
N GLY A 223 -0.18 -19.14 2.12
CA GLY A 223 1.02 -18.88 1.31
C GLY A 223 0.74 -18.15 -0.01
N MET A 224 -0.43 -17.50 -0.12
CA MET A 224 -0.83 -16.75 -1.30
C MET A 224 -0.91 -15.26 -0.97
N VAL A 225 -0.28 -14.42 -1.79
CA VAL A 225 -0.41 -12.96 -1.71
C VAL A 225 -0.79 -12.44 -3.10
N ASN A 226 -1.93 -11.80 -3.22
CA ASN A 226 -2.49 -11.40 -4.50
C ASN A 226 -1.96 -10.07 -5.04
N ASN A 227 -1.20 -9.30 -4.27
CA ASN A 227 -0.58 -8.04 -4.70
C ASN A 227 0.45 -7.58 -3.66
N ILE A 228 1.67 -7.40 -4.09
CA ILE A 228 2.79 -6.91 -3.27
C ILE A 228 3.11 -5.47 -3.67
#